data_319fa95525b1d1887faa4b858db77888
#
_entry.id   319fa95525b1d1887faa4b858db77888
#
_cell.length_a   1.000
_cell.length_b   1.000
_cell.length_c   1.000
_cell.angle_alpha   90.00
_cell.angle_beta   90.00
_cell.angle_gamma   90.00
#
_symmetry.space_group_name_H-M   'P 1'
#
loop_
_entity.id
_entity.type
_entity.pdbx_description
1 polymer ?
#
loop_
_entity_poly.entity_id
_entity_poly.type
_entity_poly.pdbx_seq_one_letter_code
_entity_poly.pdbx_strand_id
1 'polypeptide(L)'
;MKLNNYYVYGLKIKSEIEIEEFVKLDNIADEDVVTISYSTMSDDIKEKIKEGIRINLSNNKIWFHINNIATYCVSNGNKVEVELCDNADMKLMKIYVMCSCLGFIMLQRKMVAIHGGVIEMDNKAVIFTGDRGAGKSTLTTALREKGYKFLSDDVASTKIDKVPYVMPGFPYQKLCESAMDNFGYNKESCTSFISDKEVKYIVDAKDKFVSEPKQLSLIIKLVVDDVEEVTIEELRGSEKLNNIIENIYRGEYIKYLGGMNPKYFKQCIDIAKNIRFFKIIRPANQFTVDTQIELIERELIGVKEVVV
;
A
#
# COMPACT_ATOMS: atom_id res chain seq x y z
N MET A 1 11.60 5.60 -27.96
CA MET A 1 10.29 5.42 -27.29
C MET A 1 10.01 6.62 -26.38
N LYS A 2 8.76 7.08 -26.29
CA LYS A 2 8.39 8.14 -25.35
C LYS A 2 8.25 7.51 -23.97
N LEU A 3 9.06 7.96 -23.01
CA LEU A 3 8.95 7.52 -21.61
C LEU A 3 7.89 8.32 -20.89
N ASN A 4 7.10 7.66 -20.07
CA ASN A 4 6.14 8.28 -19.17
C ASN A 4 6.83 8.52 -17.83
N ASN A 5 6.64 9.71 -17.26
CA ASN A 5 7.20 10.09 -15.97
C ASN A 5 6.09 10.08 -14.91
N TYR A 6 6.39 9.51 -13.74
CA TYR A 6 5.44 9.41 -12.64
C TYR A 6 6.10 9.70 -11.29
N TYR A 7 5.26 10.07 -10.32
CA TYR A 7 5.65 10.14 -8.91
C TYR A 7 4.63 9.37 -8.08
N VAL A 8 5.07 8.34 -7.39
CA VAL A 8 4.20 7.50 -6.57
C VAL A 8 5.01 6.91 -5.41
N TYR A 9 4.46 6.89 -4.22
CA TYR A 9 5.11 6.37 -3.01
C TYR A 9 6.45 7.02 -2.66
N GLY A 10 6.69 8.25 -3.13
CA GLY A 10 7.99 8.91 -2.98
C GLY A 10 9.04 8.48 -4.01
N LEU A 11 8.67 7.65 -4.99
CA LEU A 11 9.52 7.17 -6.07
C LEU A 11 9.32 8.01 -7.33
N LYS A 12 10.41 8.44 -7.94
CA LYS A 12 10.44 8.97 -9.30
C LYS A 12 10.51 7.78 -10.27
N ILE A 13 9.61 7.69 -11.23
CA ILE A 13 9.51 6.56 -12.15
C ILE A 13 9.57 7.03 -13.60
N LYS A 14 10.42 6.40 -14.41
CA LYS A 14 10.40 6.47 -15.87
C LYS A 14 9.94 5.13 -16.43
N SER A 15 8.88 5.13 -17.23
CA SER A 15 8.24 3.90 -17.69
C SER A 15 7.99 3.91 -19.20
N GLU A 16 8.33 2.81 -19.88
CA GLU A 16 7.86 2.51 -21.23
C GLU A 16 6.38 2.11 -21.21
N ILE A 17 5.91 1.56 -20.06
CA ILE A 17 4.54 1.13 -19.88
C ILE A 17 3.72 2.32 -19.40
N GLU A 18 2.66 2.65 -20.10
CA GLU A 18 1.71 3.66 -19.63
C GLU A 18 0.84 3.07 -18.53
N ILE A 19 0.88 3.72 -17.36
CA ILE A 19 0.09 3.37 -16.18
C ILE A 19 -0.82 4.57 -15.88
N GLU A 20 -2.07 4.47 -16.32
CA GLU A 20 -3.06 5.54 -16.26
C GLU A 20 -3.46 5.89 -14.82
N GLU A 21 -3.27 4.93 -13.91
CA GLU A 21 -3.54 5.05 -12.49
C GLU A 21 -2.52 5.94 -11.77
N PHE A 22 -1.34 6.15 -12.33
CA PHE A 22 -0.31 6.96 -11.70
C PHE A 22 -0.45 8.45 -12.02
N VAL A 23 -0.03 9.29 -11.10
CA VAL A 23 0.06 10.74 -11.33
C VAL A 23 1.23 11.01 -12.27
N LYS A 24 0.93 11.54 -13.45
CA LYS A 24 1.94 11.91 -14.47
C LYS A 24 2.65 13.18 -14.06
N LEU A 25 3.95 13.24 -14.39
CA LEU A 25 4.78 14.43 -14.29
C LEU A 25 5.31 14.80 -15.67
N ASP A 26 5.45 16.09 -15.95
CA ASP A 26 6.00 16.55 -17.22
C ASP A 26 7.48 16.17 -17.37
N ASN A 27 8.26 16.41 -16.32
CA ASN A 27 9.68 16.06 -16.28
C ASN A 27 10.09 15.58 -14.89
N ILE A 28 11.06 14.67 -14.86
CA ILE A 28 11.75 14.25 -13.64
C ILE A 28 13.26 14.26 -13.88
N ALA A 29 14.02 14.64 -12.86
CA ALA A 29 15.48 14.53 -12.88
C ALA A 29 15.89 13.04 -12.98
N ASP A 30 17.02 12.77 -13.66
CA ASP A 30 17.52 11.41 -13.87
C ASP A 30 18.14 10.76 -12.61
N GLU A 31 18.26 11.52 -11.54
CA GLU A 31 18.80 11.03 -10.28
C GLU A 31 17.75 10.26 -9.47
N ASP A 32 18.14 9.09 -8.96
CA ASP A 32 17.35 8.21 -8.10
C ASP A 32 16.01 7.76 -8.71
N VAL A 33 16.04 7.45 -10.01
CA VAL A 33 14.86 7.05 -10.79
C VAL A 33 14.69 5.53 -10.77
N VAL A 34 13.44 5.08 -10.68
CA VAL A 34 13.03 3.70 -10.98
C VAL A 34 12.65 3.61 -12.45
N THR A 35 13.26 2.70 -13.18
CA THR A 35 12.91 2.43 -14.58
C THR A 35 11.98 1.22 -14.69
N ILE A 36 10.93 1.34 -15.51
CA ILE A 36 10.03 0.24 -15.85
C ILE A 36 10.06 0.06 -17.36
N SER A 37 10.48 -1.12 -17.82
CA SER A 37 10.63 -1.40 -19.25
C SER A 37 10.17 -2.80 -19.62
N TYR A 38 9.81 -2.99 -20.87
CA TYR A 38 9.72 -4.33 -21.45
C TYR A 38 11.10 -4.91 -21.64
N SER A 39 11.24 -6.21 -21.41
CA SER A 39 12.53 -6.92 -21.58
C SER A 39 12.29 -8.39 -21.77
N THR A 40 13.24 -9.07 -22.38
CA THR A 40 13.28 -10.54 -22.40
C THR A 40 14.01 -11.05 -21.17
N MET A 41 13.43 -12.03 -20.48
CA MET A 41 14.09 -12.65 -19.31
C MET A 41 15.26 -13.54 -19.74
N SER A 42 16.23 -13.67 -18.86
CA SER A 42 17.38 -14.54 -19.05
C SER A 42 16.97 -16.01 -19.17
N ASP A 43 17.77 -16.81 -19.85
CA ASP A 43 17.52 -18.25 -20.02
C ASP A 43 17.43 -18.97 -18.67
N ASP A 44 18.24 -18.59 -17.67
CA ASP A 44 18.16 -19.13 -16.30
C ASP A 44 16.77 -18.95 -15.68
N ILE A 45 16.16 -17.78 -15.85
CA ILE A 45 14.79 -17.53 -15.34
C ILE A 45 13.78 -18.41 -16.11
N LYS A 46 13.92 -18.49 -17.44
CA LYS A 46 13.04 -19.29 -18.29
C LYS A 46 13.11 -20.78 -17.97
N GLU A 47 14.30 -21.30 -17.71
CA GLU A 47 14.50 -22.70 -17.29
C GLU A 47 13.83 -22.97 -15.93
N LYS A 48 14.04 -22.11 -14.95
CA LYS A 48 13.38 -22.24 -13.64
C LYS A 48 11.86 -22.18 -13.73
N ILE A 49 11.30 -21.35 -14.61
CA ILE A 49 9.86 -21.31 -14.85
C ILE A 49 9.37 -22.66 -15.44
N LYS A 50 10.10 -23.26 -16.37
CA LYS A 50 9.79 -24.60 -16.93
C LYS A 50 9.84 -25.69 -15.86
N GLU A 51 10.76 -25.57 -14.89
CA GLU A 51 10.85 -26.46 -13.71
C GLU A 51 9.71 -26.24 -12.69
N GLY A 52 8.83 -25.27 -12.94
CA GLY A 52 7.68 -24.98 -12.07
C GLY A 52 7.95 -23.94 -10.98
N ILE A 53 9.15 -23.34 -10.93
CA ILE A 53 9.46 -22.27 -9.98
C ILE A 53 8.74 -21.00 -10.43
N ARG A 54 8.04 -20.34 -9.51
CA ARG A 54 7.22 -19.14 -9.82
C ARG A 54 7.76 -17.86 -9.19
N ILE A 55 8.68 -17.95 -8.25
CA ILE A 55 9.31 -16.80 -7.60
C ILE A 55 10.71 -17.17 -7.12
N ASN A 56 11.64 -16.24 -7.23
CA ASN A 56 12.96 -16.34 -6.63
C ASN A 56 13.35 -14.99 -6.02
N LEU A 57 13.92 -15.04 -4.83
CA LEU A 57 14.23 -13.89 -4.01
C LEU A 57 15.70 -13.87 -3.67
N SER A 58 16.39 -12.79 -4.05
CA SER A 58 17.75 -12.51 -3.61
C SER A 58 17.88 -11.01 -3.29
N ASN A 59 18.92 -10.62 -2.56
CA ASN A 59 19.11 -9.25 -2.10
C ASN A 59 18.94 -8.19 -3.18
N ASN A 60 19.49 -8.43 -4.37
CA ASN A 60 19.51 -7.43 -5.44
C ASN A 60 18.61 -7.77 -6.62
N LYS A 61 18.00 -8.96 -6.63
CA LYS A 61 17.19 -9.41 -7.74
C LYS A 61 16.04 -10.29 -7.27
N ILE A 62 14.85 -9.88 -7.59
CA ILE A 62 13.61 -10.63 -7.33
C ILE A 62 12.95 -10.84 -8.67
N TRP A 63 12.61 -12.07 -9.00
CA TRP A 63 11.74 -12.30 -10.14
C TRP A 63 10.56 -13.19 -9.75
N PHE A 64 9.42 -12.97 -10.40
CA PHE A 64 8.23 -13.80 -10.23
C PHE A 64 7.47 -13.91 -11.56
N HIS A 65 6.81 -15.05 -11.74
CA HIS A 65 6.04 -15.36 -12.93
C HIS A 65 4.57 -15.56 -12.59
N ILE A 66 3.72 -14.90 -13.36
CA ILE A 66 2.26 -15.05 -13.29
C ILE A 66 1.82 -15.68 -14.61
N ASN A 67 1.26 -16.88 -14.52
CA ASN A 67 0.82 -17.66 -15.69
C ASN A 67 -0.12 -16.82 -16.57
N ASN A 68 0.08 -16.87 -17.87
CA ASN A 68 -0.70 -16.17 -18.89
C ASN A 68 -0.68 -14.63 -18.80
N ILE A 69 0.14 -14.06 -17.93
CA ILE A 69 0.27 -12.61 -17.77
C ILE A 69 1.69 -12.15 -18.11
N ALA A 70 2.64 -12.35 -17.23
CA ALA A 70 4.00 -11.87 -17.43
C ALA A 70 5.00 -12.50 -16.46
N THR A 71 6.28 -12.38 -16.80
CA THR A 71 7.39 -12.52 -15.86
C THR A 71 7.91 -11.13 -15.51
N TYR A 72 8.11 -10.88 -14.23
CA TYR A 72 8.61 -9.62 -13.70
C TYR A 72 9.98 -9.85 -13.06
N CYS A 73 10.89 -8.93 -13.30
CA CYS A 73 12.20 -8.91 -12.65
C CYS A 73 12.44 -7.55 -12.03
N VAL A 74 12.61 -7.50 -10.72
CA VAL A 74 12.87 -6.29 -9.94
C VAL A 74 14.29 -6.35 -9.41
N SER A 75 15.12 -5.37 -9.74
CA SER A 75 16.54 -5.40 -9.38
C SER A 75 17.05 -4.06 -8.88
N ASN A 76 18.04 -4.15 -7.96
CA ASN A 76 18.82 -3.02 -7.43
C ASN A 76 17.99 -1.87 -6.84
N GLY A 77 16.71 -2.07 -6.54
CA GLY A 77 15.80 -1.05 -6.04
C GLY A 77 15.49 0.07 -7.05
N ASN A 78 15.85 -0.10 -8.32
CA ASN A 78 15.65 0.95 -9.33
C ASN A 78 15.25 0.44 -10.72
N LYS A 79 15.05 -0.85 -10.90
CA LYS A 79 14.72 -1.42 -12.20
C LYS A 79 13.60 -2.45 -12.10
N VAL A 80 12.62 -2.32 -12.97
CA VAL A 80 11.54 -3.29 -13.19
C VAL A 80 11.54 -3.67 -14.67
N GLU A 81 11.73 -4.94 -14.95
CA GLU A 81 11.69 -5.53 -16.30
C GLU A 81 10.48 -6.45 -16.39
N VAL A 82 9.75 -6.36 -17.50
CA VAL A 82 8.52 -7.13 -17.73
C VAL A 82 8.61 -7.87 -19.06
N GLU A 83 8.51 -9.20 -19.04
CA GLU A 83 8.31 -10.03 -20.24
C GLU A 83 6.87 -10.52 -20.26
N LEU A 84 6.12 -10.09 -21.28
CA LEU A 84 4.71 -10.48 -21.44
C LEU A 84 4.61 -11.94 -21.89
N CYS A 85 3.57 -12.63 -21.41
CA CYS A 85 3.11 -13.87 -22.02
C CYS A 85 2.28 -13.55 -23.28
N ASP A 86 2.11 -14.54 -24.14
CA ASP A 86 1.21 -14.42 -25.29
C ASP A 86 -0.22 -14.14 -24.84
N ASN A 87 -0.86 -13.15 -25.47
CA ASN A 87 -2.23 -12.70 -25.14
C ASN A 87 -2.43 -12.24 -23.69
N ALA A 88 -1.40 -11.67 -23.08
CA ALA A 88 -1.46 -11.19 -21.70
C ALA A 88 -2.54 -10.14 -21.48
N ASP A 89 -3.25 -10.25 -20.36
CA ASP A 89 -4.13 -9.18 -19.88
C ASP A 89 -3.29 -8.00 -19.38
N MET A 90 -3.30 -6.91 -20.15
CA MET A 90 -2.52 -5.70 -19.87
C MET A 90 -2.96 -4.99 -18.60
N LYS A 91 -4.23 -5.08 -18.21
CA LYS A 91 -4.73 -4.50 -16.96
C LYS A 91 -4.17 -5.26 -15.75
N LEU A 92 -4.25 -6.59 -15.79
CA LEU A 92 -3.64 -7.43 -14.74
C LEU A 92 -2.12 -7.23 -14.67
N MET A 93 -1.46 -7.16 -15.83
CA MET A 93 -0.01 -6.89 -15.86
C MET A 93 0.34 -5.60 -15.12
N LYS A 94 -0.37 -4.50 -15.38
CA LYS A 94 -0.17 -3.21 -14.68
C LYS A 94 -0.40 -3.32 -13.18
N ILE A 95 -1.42 -4.06 -12.72
CA ILE A 95 -1.69 -4.28 -11.29
C ILE A 95 -0.49 -4.90 -10.59
N TYR A 96 0.16 -5.91 -11.20
CA TYR A 96 1.37 -6.50 -10.62
C TYR A 96 2.55 -5.53 -10.60
N VAL A 97 2.68 -4.67 -11.59
CA VAL A 97 3.68 -3.58 -11.57
C VAL A 97 3.41 -2.63 -10.41
N MET A 98 2.18 -2.12 -10.28
CA MET A 98 1.78 -1.15 -9.26
C MET A 98 1.90 -1.69 -7.83
N CYS A 99 1.53 -2.95 -7.62
CA CYS A 99 1.46 -3.53 -6.28
C CYS A 99 2.73 -4.33 -5.93
N SER A 100 3.07 -5.33 -6.78
CA SER A 100 4.14 -6.27 -6.46
C SER A 100 5.52 -5.70 -6.75
N CYS A 101 5.74 -5.16 -7.96
CA CYS A 101 7.05 -4.66 -8.33
C CYS A 101 7.45 -3.44 -7.50
N LEU A 102 6.55 -2.45 -7.30
CA LEU A 102 6.87 -1.30 -6.45
C LEU A 102 7.05 -1.70 -4.99
N GLY A 103 6.31 -2.69 -4.49
CA GLY A 103 6.54 -3.26 -3.16
C GLY A 103 7.96 -3.82 -3.01
N PHE A 104 8.43 -4.56 -3.99
CA PHE A 104 9.81 -5.08 -3.98
C PHE A 104 10.86 -3.98 -4.16
N ILE A 105 10.60 -2.94 -4.97
CA ILE A 105 11.47 -1.75 -5.04
C ILE A 105 11.62 -1.11 -3.65
N MET A 106 10.51 -0.89 -2.95
CA MET A 106 10.55 -0.30 -1.60
C MET A 106 11.34 -1.17 -0.62
N LEU A 107 11.15 -2.49 -0.64
CA LEU A 107 11.93 -3.40 0.20
C LEU A 107 13.42 -3.37 -0.12
N GLN A 108 13.82 -3.40 -1.40
CA GLN A 108 15.23 -3.32 -1.81
C GLN A 108 15.85 -1.98 -1.41
N ARG A 109 15.10 -0.89 -1.46
CA ARG A 109 15.53 0.46 -1.01
C ARG A 109 15.51 0.62 0.51
N LYS A 110 15.04 -0.38 1.25
CA LYS A 110 14.87 -0.31 2.72
C LYS A 110 13.95 0.86 3.13
N MET A 111 12.91 1.11 2.35
CA MET A 111 11.83 2.05 2.68
C MET A 111 10.82 1.35 3.58
N VAL A 112 10.45 1.96 4.70
CA VAL A 112 9.39 1.44 5.55
C VAL A 112 8.04 1.80 4.92
N ALA A 113 7.33 0.79 4.47
CA ALA A 113 5.96 0.91 3.99
C ALA A 113 5.06 0.03 4.86
N ILE A 114 3.97 0.59 5.36
CA ILE A 114 2.99 -0.13 6.19
C ILE A 114 1.88 -0.65 5.28
N HIS A 115 1.46 -1.90 5.49
CA HIS A 115 0.30 -2.45 4.79
C HIS A 115 -0.99 -1.82 5.32
N GLY A 116 -1.59 -0.92 4.55
CA GLY A 116 -2.79 -0.21 4.98
C GLY A 116 -3.20 0.92 4.05
N GLY A 117 -4.44 1.37 4.21
CA GLY A 117 -4.97 2.55 3.54
C GLY A 117 -4.65 3.82 4.32
N VAL A 118 -4.62 4.97 3.65
CA VAL A 118 -4.22 6.25 4.24
C VAL A 118 -5.25 7.32 3.94
N ILE A 119 -5.76 7.93 5.00
CA ILE A 119 -6.69 9.06 4.96
C ILE A 119 -6.02 10.29 5.56
N GLU A 120 -6.29 11.48 4.97
CA GLU A 120 -5.93 12.75 5.58
C GLU A 120 -7.02 13.18 6.57
N MET A 121 -6.60 13.36 7.81
CA MET A 121 -7.45 13.93 8.87
C MET A 121 -6.67 15.08 9.54
N ASP A 122 -7.28 16.24 9.70
CA ASP A 122 -6.62 17.43 10.26
C ASP A 122 -5.28 17.78 9.58
N ASN A 123 -5.23 17.68 8.24
CA ASN A 123 -4.03 17.92 7.43
C ASN A 123 -2.84 16.98 7.75
N LYS A 124 -3.10 15.85 8.42
CA LYS A 124 -2.12 14.82 8.75
C LYS A 124 -2.55 13.48 8.20
N ALA A 125 -1.59 12.58 7.98
CA ALA A 125 -1.88 11.22 7.54
C ALA A 125 -2.25 10.32 8.73
N VAL A 126 -3.31 9.54 8.54
CA VAL A 126 -3.73 8.44 9.41
C VAL A 126 -3.67 7.16 8.60
N ILE A 127 -2.91 6.18 9.07
CA ILE A 127 -2.80 4.86 8.43
C ILE A 127 -3.78 3.88 9.09
N PHE A 128 -4.56 3.18 8.29
CA PHE A 128 -5.44 2.09 8.72
C PHE A 128 -4.82 0.76 8.30
N THR A 129 -4.32 0.00 9.27
CA THR A 129 -3.66 -1.29 9.07
C THR A 129 -4.44 -2.44 9.71
N GLY A 130 -3.97 -3.66 9.61
CA GLY A 130 -4.56 -4.87 10.19
C GLY A 130 -4.58 -6.02 9.18
N ASP A 131 -5.04 -7.18 9.62
CA ASP A 131 -5.07 -8.39 8.81
C ASP A 131 -6.03 -8.29 7.61
N ARG A 132 -5.90 -9.22 6.67
CA ARG A 132 -6.87 -9.37 5.60
C ARG A 132 -8.26 -9.64 6.17
N GLY A 133 -9.29 -8.99 5.64
CA GLY A 133 -10.65 -9.10 6.16
C GLY A 133 -10.95 -8.26 7.39
N ALA A 134 -9.98 -7.57 7.99
CA ALA A 134 -10.21 -6.70 9.14
C ALA A 134 -11.13 -5.49 8.86
N GLY A 135 -11.34 -5.13 7.59
CA GLY A 135 -12.23 -4.04 7.19
C GLY A 135 -11.51 -2.74 6.82
N LYS A 136 -10.19 -2.77 6.60
CA LYS A 136 -9.40 -1.57 6.22
C LYS A 136 -10.00 -0.79 5.06
N SER A 137 -10.18 -1.44 3.90
CA SER A 137 -10.70 -0.78 2.70
C SER A 137 -12.13 -0.30 2.90
N THR A 138 -12.96 -1.03 3.64
CA THR A 138 -14.33 -0.60 3.98
C THR A 138 -14.31 0.68 4.81
N LEU A 139 -13.50 0.74 5.87
CA LEU A 139 -13.42 1.90 6.74
C LEU A 139 -12.81 3.12 6.01
N THR A 140 -11.74 2.93 5.22
CA THR A 140 -11.15 4.03 4.44
C THR A 140 -12.09 4.53 3.35
N THR A 141 -12.91 3.66 2.75
CA THR A 141 -13.96 4.08 1.81
C THR A 141 -15.04 4.90 2.52
N ALA A 142 -15.54 4.44 3.67
CA ALA A 142 -16.54 5.17 4.44
C ALA A 142 -16.05 6.57 4.86
N LEU A 143 -14.80 6.68 5.31
CA LEU A 143 -14.19 7.97 5.61
C LEU A 143 -14.09 8.86 4.38
N ARG A 144 -13.71 8.32 3.22
CA ARG A 144 -13.67 9.05 1.96
C ARG A 144 -15.07 9.54 1.54
N GLU A 145 -16.09 8.69 1.63
CA GLU A 145 -17.48 9.07 1.32
C GLU A 145 -18.00 10.13 2.32
N LYS A 146 -17.54 10.11 3.56
CA LYS A 146 -17.82 11.15 4.56
C LYS A 146 -17.12 12.49 4.25
N GLY A 147 -16.21 12.52 3.28
CA GLY A 147 -15.54 13.73 2.79
C GLY A 147 -14.07 13.88 3.16
N TYR A 148 -13.50 12.94 3.91
CA TYR A 148 -12.07 12.94 4.19
C TYR A 148 -11.26 12.69 2.92
N LYS A 149 -10.05 13.26 2.86
CA LYS A 149 -9.18 13.10 1.71
C LYS A 149 -8.38 11.81 1.78
N PHE A 150 -8.00 11.30 0.64
CA PHE A 150 -7.36 10.00 0.43
C PHE A 150 -5.94 10.15 -0.11
N LEU A 151 -4.96 9.44 0.45
CA LEU A 151 -3.58 9.46 -0.02
C LEU A 151 -3.17 8.15 -0.71
N SER A 152 -3.63 7.02 -0.21
CA SER A 152 -3.18 5.72 -0.71
C SER A 152 -4.09 4.59 -0.25
N ASP A 153 -4.20 3.55 -1.06
CA ASP A 153 -4.76 2.25 -0.71
C ASP A 153 -3.64 1.23 -0.53
N ASP A 154 -3.84 0.26 0.36
CA ASP A 154 -3.00 -0.94 0.52
C ASP A 154 -1.55 -0.71 0.97
N VAL A 155 -0.92 0.43 0.61
CA VAL A 155 0.49 0.73 0.88
C VAL A 155 0.68 2.15 1.38
N ALA A 156 1.09 2.30 2.61
CA ALA A 156 1.50 3.56 3.21
C ALA A 156 3.03 3.67 3.22
N SER A 157 3.60 4.19 2.13
CA SER A 157 5.05 4.42 2.04
C SER A 157 5.45 5.59 2.94
N THR A 158 6.45 5.38 3.79
CA THR A 158 6.91 6.43 4.72
C THR A 158 8.29 6.97 4.36
N LYS A 159 8.49 8.25 4.62
CA LYS A 159 9.79 8.92 4.57
C LYS A 159 10.00 9.70 5.86
N ILE A 160 11.20 9.60 6.44
CA ILE A 160 11.54 10.29 7.68
C ILE A 160 12.45 11.47 7.35
N ASP A 161 11.96 12.66 7.66
CA ASP A 161 12.71 13.92 7.67
C ASP A 161 12.33 14.65 8.95
N LYS A 162 13.14 14.57 9.99
CA LYS A 162 12.85 14.98 11.38
C LYS A 162 11.64 14.27 11.99
N VAL A 163 10.52 14.25 11.27
CA VAL A 163 9.28 13.51 11.59
C VAL A 163 8.89 12.61 10.41
N PRO A 164 8.09 11.56 10.64
CA PRO A 164 7.64 10.70 9.55
C PRO A 164 6.56 11.37 8.70
N TYR A 165 6.66 11.20 7.39
CA TYR A 165 5.65 11.58 6.39
C TYR A 165 5.16 10.33 5.66
N VAL A 166 3.90 10.31 5.27
CA VAL A 166 3.37 9.35 4.29
C VAL A 166 3.42 9.99 2.91
N MET A 167 3.99 9.25 1.97
CA MET A 167 4.09 9.65 0.58
C MET A 167 2.81 9.25 -0.16
N PRO A 168 2.27 10.08 -1.08
CA PRO A 168 1.07 9.74 -1.82
C PRO A 168 1.28 8.51 -2.69
N GLY A 169 0.25 7.68 -2.78
CA GLY A 169 0.17 6.56 -3.70
C GLY A 169 -0.41 6.99 -5.05
N PHE A 170 -1.53 6.41 -5.42
CA PHE A 170 -2.27 6.74 -6.64
C PHE A 170 -3.79 6.77 -6.34
N PRO A 171 -4.58 7.51 -7.14
CA PRO A 171 -5.97 7.85 -6.83
C PRO A 171 -6.96 6.72 -7.14
N TYR A 172 -6.67 5.51 -6.71
CA TYR A 172 -7.55 4.35 -6.88
C TYR A 172 -7.57 3.49 -5.64
N GLN A 173 -8.71 2.90 -5.36
CA GLN A 173 -8.96 2.01 -4.23
C GLN A 173 -9.36 0.62 -4.72
N LYS A 174 -8.88 -0.43 -4.04
CA LYS A 174 -9.26 -1.82 -4.33
C LYS A 174 -10.32 -2.27 -3.34
N LEU A 175 -11.52 -2.53 -3.81
CA LEU A 175 -12.65 -2.97 -2.99
C LEU A 175 -13.04 -4.41 -3.30
N CYS A 176 -13.38 -5.18 -2.27
CA CYS A 176 -14.03 -6.47 -2.43
C CYS A 176 -15.52 -6.28 -2.77
N GLU A 177 -16.15 -7.35 -3.22
CA GLU A 177 -17.54 -7.32 -3.67
C GLU A 177 -18.50 -6.80 -2.60
N SER A 178 -18.35 -7.25 -1.36
CA SER A 178 -19.18 -6.78 -0.23
C SER A 178 -19.03 -5.27 0.04
N ALA A 179 -17.83 -4.71 -0.13
CA ALA A 179 -17.63 -3.28 0.01
C ALA A 179 -18.26 -2.51 -1.16
N MET A 180 -18.18 -3.03 -2.40
CA MET A 180 -18.87 -2.44 -3.55
C MET A 180 -20.38 -2.34 -3.30
N ASP A 181 -20.98 -3.41 -2.79
CA ASP A 181 -22.41 -3.46 -2.49
C ASP A 181 -22.81 -2.51 -1.35
N ASN A 182 -22.03 -2.47 -0.27
CA ASN A 182 -22.30 -1.62 0.89
C ASN A 182 -22.29 -0.11 0.55
N PHE A 183 -21.45 0.30 -0.40
CA PHE A 183 -21.35 1.71 -0.83
C PHE A 183 -22.06 2.02 -2.15
N GLY A 184 -22.77 1.04 -2.74
CA GLY A 184 -23.58 1.25 -3.95
C GLY A 184 -22.75 1.52 -5.21
N TYR A 185 -21.52 1.04 -5.29
CA TYR A 185 -20.68 1.20 -6.48
C TYR A 185 -21.13 0.29 -7.62
N ASN A 186 -21.14 0.83 -8.85
CA ASN A 186 -21.44 0.06 -10.04
C ASN A 186 -20.25 -0.84 -10.43
N LYS A 187 -20.39 -2.15 -10.23
CA LYS A 187 -19.37 -3.16 -10.53
C LYS A 187 -19.04 -3.23 -12.03
N GLU A 188 -20.01 -3.00 -12.90
CA GLU A 188 -19.85 -3.10 -14.37
C GLU A 188 -18.92 -2.00 -14.92
N SER A 189 -18.86 -0.85 -14.26
CA SER A 189 -18.01 0.26 -14.66
C SER A 189 -16.56 0.15 -14.15
N CYS A 190 -16.26 -0.84 -13.28
CA CYS A 190 -14.97 -0.99 -12.64
C CYS A 190 -14.14 -2.11 -13.27
N THR A 191 -12.83 -1.92 -13.34
CA THR A 191 -11.91 -3.02 -13.64
C THR A 191 -11.88 -3.98 -12.47
N SER A 192 -12.14 -5.26 -12.72
CA SER A 192 -12.05 -6.32 -11.71
C SER A 192 -10.87 -7.24 -11.95
N PHE A 193 -10.37 -7.85 -10.90
CA PHE A 193 -9.31 -8.86 -10.95
C PHE A 193 -9.44 -9.83 -9.76
N ILE A 194 -8.84 -11.00 -9.88
CA ILE A 194 -8.83 -11.98 -8.80
C ILE A 194 -7.52 -11.83 -8.01
N SER A 195 -7.66 -11.63 -6.71
CA SER A 195 -6.56 -11.62 -5.75
C SER A 195 -6.86 -12.59 -4.63
N ASP A 196 -5.98 -13.59 -4.43
CA ASP A 196 -6.13 -14.59 -3.36
C ASP A 196 -7.54 -15.26 -3.32
N LYS A 197 -8.08 -15.61 -4.49
CA LYS A 197 -9.40 -16.23 -4.68
C LYS A 197 -10.61 -15.31 -4.42
N GLU A 198 -10.39 -14.01 -4.23
CA GLU A 198 -11.43 -13.00 -4.05
C GLU A 198 -11.44 -12.04 -5.25
N VAL A 199 -12.64 -11.71 -5.74
CA VAL A 199 -12.79 -10.68 -6.77
C VAL A 199 -12.63 -9.31 -6.13
N LYS A 200 -11.75 -8.50 -6.71
CA LYS A 200 -11.53 -7.10 -6.32
C LYS A 200 -11.80 -6.17 -7.47
N TYR A 201 -12.31 -5.01 -7.16
CA TYR A 201 -12.66 -3.95 -8.09
C TYR A 201 -11.76 -2.73 -7.85
N ILE A 202 -11.33 -2.10 -8.92
CA ILE A 202 -10.57 -0.85 -8.86
C ILE A 202 -11.55 0.31 -8.97
N VAL A 203 -11.67 1.08 -7.91
CA VAL A 203 -12.58 2.23 -7.81
C VAL A 203 -11.78 3.52 -7.89
N ASP A 204 -12.23 4.48 -8.69
CA ASP A 204 -11.64 5.80 -8.80
C ASP A 204 -11.83 6.60 -7.50
N ALA A 205 -10.77 7.26 -7.05
CA ALA A 205 -10.74 8.09 -5.84
C ALA A 205 -10.14 9.48 -6.12
N LYS A 206 -10.09 9.91 -7.41
CA LYS A 206 -9.44 11.14 -7.84
C LYS A 206 -10.03 12.39 -7.19
N ASP A 207 -11.33 12.41 -6.97
CA ASP A 207 -12.06 13.54 -6.38
C ASP A 207 -11.59 13.92 -4.97
N LYS A 208 -11.08 12.95 -4.21
CA LYS A 208 -10.58 13.12 -2.83
C LYS A 208 -9.07 12.89 -2.69
N PHE A 209 -8.38 12.64 -3.80
CA PHE A 209 -6.95 12.30 -3.76
C PHE A 209 -6.07 13.49 -3.43
N VAL A 210 -5.10 13.26 -2.55
CA VAL A 210 -4.04 14.21 -2.18
C VAL A 210 -2.72 13.72 -2.75
N SER A 211 -2.13 14.50 -3.66
CA SER A 211 -0.86 14.20 -4.32
C SER A 211 0.38 14.68 -3.56
N GLU A 212 0.19 15.28 -2.39
CA GLU A 212 1.28 15.83 -1.56
C GLU A 212 1.56 14.94 -0.35
N PRO A 213 2.82 14.83 0.10
CA PRO A 213 3.15 14.14 1.33
C PRO A 213 2.45 14.77 2.55
N LYS A 214 1.99 13.92 3.47
CA LYS A 214 1.39 14.37 4.75
C LYS A 214 2.16 13.82 5.93
N GLN A 215 2.33 14.64 6.96
CA GLN A 215 2.95 14.19 8.20
C GLN A 215 2.14 13.06 8.81
N LEU A 216 2.78 11.93 9.12
CA LEU A 216 2.14 10.81 9.81
C LEU A 216 1.93 11.17 11.28
N SER A 217 0.70 11.10 11.73
CA SER A 217 0.34 11.37 13.13
C SER A 217 -0.15 10.13 13.87
N LEU A 218 -0.78 9.21 13.16
CA LEU A 218 -1.54 8.13 13.76
C LEU A 218 -1.51 6.88 12.89
N ILE A 219 -1.39 5.71 13.54
CA ILE A 219 -1.68 4.41 12.93
C ILE A 219 -2.80 3.75 13.72
N ILE A 220 -3.78 3.19 13.03
CA ILE A 220 -4.90 2.45 13.61
C ILE A 220 -4.88 1.03 13.05
N LYS A 221 -4.71 0.04 13.93
CA LYS A 221 -4.83 -1.38 13.57
C LYS A 221 -6.24 -1.86 13.82
N LEU A 222 -6.89 -2.35 12.78
CA LEU A 222 -8.19 -2.99 12.90
C LEU A 222 -8.00 -4.47 13.21
N VAL A 223 -8.74 -4.94 14.20
CA VAL A 223 -8.77 -6.34 14.65
C VAL A 223 -10.21 -6.80 14.71
N VAL A 224 -10.45 -8.01 14.23
CA VAL A 224 -11.73 -8.72 14.36
C VAL A 224 -11.58 -9.74 15.47
N ASP A 225 -12.45 -9.69 16.46
CA ASP A 225 -12.40 -10.61 17.59
C ASP A 225 -13.82 -10.96 18.07
N ASP A 226 -13.91 -11.92 18.97
CA ASP A 226 -15.17 -12.32 19.62
C ASP A 226 -15.48 -11.37 20.78
N VAL A 227 -15.96 -10.20 20.42
CA VAL A 227 -16.35 -9.11 21.34
C VAL A 227 -17.77 -8.66 21.01
N GLU A 228 -18.47 -8.09 22.00
CA GLU A 228 -19.84 -7.60 21.82
C GLU A 228 -19.88 -6.18 21.24
N GLU A 229 -18.90 -5.34 21.59
CA GLU A 229 -18.85 -3.93 21.22
C GLU A 229 -17.49 -3.56 20.62
N VAL A 230 -17.48 -2.44 19.86
CA VAL A 230 -16.25 -1.87 19.33
C VAL A 230 -15.49 -1.18 20.46
N THR A 231 -14.22 -1.55 20.60
CA THR A 231 -13.33 -0.93 21.61
C THR A 231 -12.08 -0.35 20.93
N ILE A 232 -11.48 0.64 21.61
CA ILE A 232 -10.23 1.27 21.16
C ILE A 232 -9.23 1.31 22.32
N GLU A 233 -7.99 0.94 22.02
CA GLU A 233 -6.89 0.98 22.98
C GLU A 233 -5.63 1.60 22.36
N GLU A 234 -4.86 2.36 23.14
CA GLU A 234 -3.60 2.95 22.67
C GLU A 234 -2.44 2.02 22.97
N LEU A 235 -1.72 1.59 21.93
CA LEU A 235 -0.51 0.78 22.05
C LEU A 235 0.71 1.66 22.35
N ARG A 236 1.57 1.22 23.27
CA ARG A 236 2.75 1.97 23.73
C ARG A 236 4.00 1.11 23.75
N GLY A 237 5.15 1.76 23.86
CA GLY A 237 6.45 1.11 24.05
C GLY A 237 6.77 0.06 22.99
N SER A 238 7.19 -1.11 23.42
CA SER A 238 7.58 -2.23 22.56
C SER A 238 6.41 -2.80 21.75
N GLU A 239 5.21 -2.81 22.31
CA GLU A 239 4.02 -3.31 21.61
C GLU A 239 3.73 -2.47 20.36
N LYS A 240 3.78 -1.14 20.49
CA LYS A 240 3.65 -0.24 19.33
C LYS A 240 4.70 -0.52 18.26
N LEU A 241 5.97 -0.66 18.65
CA LEU A 241 7.06 -0.93 17.72
C LEU A 241 6.88 -2.28 17.01
N ASN A 242 6.52 -3.33 17.76
CA ASN A 242 6.26 -4.65 17.20
C ASN A 242 5.12 -4.61 16.17
N ASN A 243 4.02 -3.94 16.49
CA ASN A 243 2.91 -3.79 15.56
C ASN A 243 3.29 -3.00 14.29
N ILE A 244 4.18 -2.02 14.36
CA ILE A 244 4.72 -1.35 13.16
C ILE A 244 5.49 -2.36 12.29
N ILE A 245 6.37 -3.15 12.90
CA ILE A 245 7.22 -4.14 12.19
C ILE A 245 6.37 -5.25 11.57
N GLU A 246 5.40 -5.79 12.30
CA GLU A 246 4.50 -6.85 11.83
C GLU A 246 3.65 -6.42 10.63
N ASN A 247 3.30 -5.13 10.56
CA ASN A 247 2.49 -4.58 9.48
C ASN A 247 3.31 -3.97 8.32
N ILE A 248 4.62 -4.23 8.26
CA ILE A 248 5.42 -3.82 7.09
C ILE A 248 4.89 -4.53 5.84
N TYR A 249 4.62 -3.75 4.80
CA TYR A 249 4.15 -4.27 3.52
C TYR A 249 5.16 -5.24 2.92
N ARG A 250 4.73 -6.47 2.64
CA ARG A 250 5.59 -7.58 2.20
C ARG A 250 6.74 -7.89 3.17
N GLY A 251 6.54 -7.63 4.45
CA GLY A 251 7.54 -7.85 5.50
C GLY A 251 8.04 -9.30 5.59
N GLU A 252 7.22 -10.26 5.18
CA GLU A 252 7.58 -11.68 5.10
C GLU A 252 8.79 -11.97 4.20
N TYR A 253 9.07 -11.07 3.24
CA TYR A 253 10.21 -11.22 2.33
C TYR A 253 11.50 -10.59 2.84
N ILE A 254 11.47 -9.79 3.92
CA ILE A 254 12.65 -9.10 4.47
C ILE A 254 13.78 -10.09 4.78
N LYS A 255 13.45 -11.27 5.31
CA LYS A 255 14.44 -12.32 5.63
C LYS A 255 15.25 -12.78 4.41
N TYR A 256 14.67 -12.74 3.21
CA TYR A 256 15.34 -13.12 1.96
C TYR A 256 16.16 -11.97 1.34
N LEU A 257 15.97 -10.75 1.85
CA LEU A 257 16.63 -9.52 1.38
C LEU A 257 17.67 -9.00 2.38
N GLY A 258 18.33 -9.92 3.09
CA GLY A 258 19.37 -9.60 4.07
C GLY A 258 18.87 -9.25 5.46
N GLY A 259 17.58 -9.49 5.75
CA GLY A 259 17.00 -9.28 7.07
C GLY A 259 16.74 -7.83 7.44
N MET A 260 16.30 -7.63 8.66
CA MET A 260 16.06 -6.31 9.26
C MET A 260 17.41 -5.70 9.68
N ASN A 261 18.01 -4.88 8.81
CA ASN A 261 19.26 -4.21 9.15
C ASN A 261 19.06 -3.04 10.14
N PRO A 262 20.12 -2.56 10.81
CA PRO A 262 20.01 -1.50 11.81
C PRO A 262 19.38 -0.20 11.29
N LYS A 263 19.65 0.19 10.04
CA LYS A 263 19.09 1.41 9.43
C LYS A 263 17.57 1.26 9.22
N TYR A 264 17.11 0.11 8.77
CA TYR A 264 15.70 -0.18 8.57
C TYR A 264 14.95 -0.23 9.92
N PHE A 265 15.52 -0.93 10.90
CA PHE A 265 15.00 -1.00 12.26
C PHE A 265 14.92 0.39 12.93
N LYS A 266 15.96 1.22 12.74
CA LYS A 266 15.96 2.59 13.22
C LYS A 266 14.79 3.40 12.67
N GLN A 267 14.45 3.27 11.39
CA GLN A 267 13.29 3.93 10.81
C GLN A 267 11.99 3.52 11.52
N CYS A 268 11.80 2.23 11.84
CA CYS A 268 10.64 1.76 12.61
C CYS A 268 10.57 2.41 14.00
N ILE A 269 11.72 2.54 14.68
CA ILE A 269 11.80 3.24 15.97
C ILE A 269 11.46 4.73 15.80
N ASP A 270 11.98 5.38 14.78
CA ASP A 270 11.73 6.80 14.53
C ASP A 270 10.24 7.05 14.22
N ILE A 271 9.57 6.15 13.49
CA ILE A 271 8.11 6.18 13.34
C ILE A 271 7.44 6.02 14.71
N ALA A 272 7.77 4.96 15.45
CA ALA A 272 7.14 4.66 16.73
C ALA A 272 7.23 5.82 17.75
N LYS A 273 8.33 6.57 17.75
CA LYS A 273 8.54 7.72 18.66
C LYS A 273 7.68 8.92 18.31
N ASN A 274 7.31 9.10 17.05
CA ASN A 274 6.68 10.33 16.55
C ASN A 274 5.18 10.23 16.31
N ILE A 275 4.59 9.05 16.51
CA ILE A 275 3.17 8.82 16.22
C ILE A 275 2.44 8.26 17.45
N ARG A 276 1.11 8.39 17.46
CA ARG A 276 0.23 7.56 18.29
C ARG A 276 -0.14 6.29 17.51
N PHE A 277 -0.40 5.19 18.21
CA PHE A 277 -0.84 3.93 17.62
C PHE A 277 -2.02 3.38 18.42
N PHE A 278 -3.14 3.16 17.74
CA PHE A 278 -4.32 2.56 18.33
C PHE A 278 -4.65 1.21 17.73
N LYS A 279 -5.30 0.39 18.50
CA LYS A 279 -5.95 -0.84 18.07
C LYS A 279 -7.44 -0.67 18.26
N ILE A 280 -8.22 -0.85 17.22
CA ILE A 280 -9.68 -0.94 17.25
C ILE A 280 -10.05 -2.40 17.11
N ILE A 281 -10.74 -2.94 18.11
CA ILE A 281 -11.26 -4.29 18.13
C ILE A 281 -12.75 -4.22 17.83
N ARG A 282 -13.22 -5.01 16.89
CA ARG A 282 -14.62 -5.02 16.47
C ARG A 282 -15.20 -6.43 16.40
N PRO A 283 -16.53 -6.59 16.61
CA PRO A 283 -17.23 -7.85 16.39
C PRO A 283 -17.07 -8.39 14.96
N ALA A 284 -17.00 -9.70 14.82
CA ALA A 284 -16.87 -10.38 13.52
C ALA A 284 -18.14 -10.23 12.64
N ASN A 285 -19.31 -10.33 13.26
CA ASN A 285 -20.59 -10.51 12.58
C ASN A 285 -21.47 -9.26 12.53
N GLN A 286 -20.87 -8.07 12.72
CA GLN A 286 -21.60 -6.80 12.74
C GLN A 286 -20.92 -5.79 11.82
N PHE A 287 -21.74 -4.97 11.16
CA PHE A 287 -21.25 -3.81 10.42
C PHE A 287 -21.14 -2.62 11.36
N THR A 288 -19.94 -2.31 11.80
CA THR A 288 -19.66 -1.34 12.87
C THR A 288 -18.87 -0.13 12.39
N VAL A 289 -18.93 0.17 11.08
CA VAL A 289 -18.09 1.21 10.46
C VAL A 289 -18.38 2.58 11.05
N ASP A 290 -19.66 2.94 11.26
CA ASP A 290 -20.04 4.24 11.81
C ASP A 290 -19.53 4.40 13.25
N THR A 291 -19.68 3.38 14.10
CA THR A 291 -19.13 3.38 15.47
C THR A 291 -17.60 3.52 15.46
N GLN A 292 -16.91 2.86 14.53
CA GLN A 292 -15.46 3.01 14.40
C GLN A 292 -15.09 4.46 14.03
N ILE A 293 -15.82 5.08 13.09
CA ILE A 293 -15.58 6.47 12.67
C ILE A 293 -15.81 7.43 13.85
N GLU A 294 -16.90 7.27 14.59
CA GLU A 294 -17.19 8.10 15.77
C GLU A 294 -16.07 8.00 16.83
N LEU A 295 -15.57 6.79 17.10
CA LEU A 295 -14.45 6.59 18.00
C LEU A 295 -13.17 7.28 17.51
N ILE A 296 -12.87 7.18 16.22
CA ILE A 296 -11.68 7.81 15.60
C ILE A 296 -11.80 9.35 15.69
N GLU A 297 -12.94 9.90 15.33
CA GLU A 297 -13.18 11.34 15.37
C GLU A 297 -13.08 11.89 16.79
N ARG A 298 -13.61 11.17 17.78
CA ARG A 298 -13.50 11.55 19.20
C ARG A 298 -12.06 11.58 19.68
N GLU A 299 -11.25 10.57 19.35
CA GLU A 299 -9.83 10.52 19.75
C GLU A 299 -8.98 11.60 19.08
N LEU A 300 -9.37 12.08 17.89
CA LEU A 300 -8.68 13.15 17.19
C LEU A 300 -9.20 14.54 17.58
N ILE A 301 -10.52 14.67 17.83
CA ILE A 301 -11.19 15.94 18.17
C ILE A 301 -11.13 16.23 19.67
N GLY A 302 -11.11 15.22 20.53
CA GLY A 302 -11.03 15.37 21.99
C GLY A 302 -9.84 16.18 22.49
N VAL A 303 -8.92 16.56 21.57
CA VAL A 303 -7.84 17.52 21.84
C VAL A 303 -8.25 18.98 21.51
N LYS A 304 -9.38 19.21 20.82
CA LYS A 304 -9.81 20.57 20.41
C LYS A 304 -10.86 21.21 21.32
N GLU A 305 -11.59 20.42 22.11
CA GLU A 305 -12.64 20.98 22.99
C GLU A 305 -12.15 21.48 24.39
N VAL A 306 -10.84 21.51 24.66
CA VAL A 306 -10.28 22.03 25.91
C VAL A 306 -9.66 23.44 25.71
N VAL A 307 -10.11 24.18 24.71
CA VAL A 307 -9.80 25.61 24.59
C VAL A 307 -11.11 26.36 24.39
N VAL A 308 -11.81 26.56 25.50
CA VAL A 308 -12.78 27.64 25.71
C VAL A 308 -12.25 28.59 26.75
#